data_0b48cfcab78a3c14b353e6ecb99b1ac5
#
_entry.id   0b48cfcab78a3c14b353e6ecb99b1ac5
#
_cell.length_a   1.000
_cell.length_b   1.000
_cell.length_c   1.000
_cell.angle_alpha   90.00
_cell.angle_beta   90.00
_cell.angle_gamma   90.00
#
_symmetry.space_group_name_H-M   'P 1'
#
loop_
_entity.id
_entity.type
_entity.pdbx_description
1 polymer ?
#
loop_
_entity_poly.entity_id
_entity_poly.type
_entity_poly.pdbx_seq_one_letter_code
_entity_poly.pdbx_strand_id
1 'polypeptide(L)' 'EDKIKRLICAFAFKNYEESLRFTNNVANLAEEEDHHPEVILEWGRVTVSWWSHKIRGLHQNDFICAAKTDELFNNFN' A
#
# COMPACT_ATOMS: atom_id res chain seq x y z
N GLU A 1 20.75 -6.47 -12.58
CA GLU A 1 19.82 -6.45 -11.44
C GLU A 1 18.39 -6.73 -11.89
N ASP A 2 17.70 -7.56 -11.17
CA ASP A 2 16.34 -7.95 -11.52
C ASP A 2 15.39 -6.80 -11.34
N LYS A 3 14.51 -6.63 -12.33
CA LYS A 3 13.44 -5.67 -12.25
C LYS A 3 12.16 -6.39 -11.87
N ILE A 4 11.52 -5.88 -10.83
CA ILE A 4 10.27 -6.45 -10.33
C ILE A 4 9.17 -5.45 -10.61
N LYS A 5 8.12 -5.91 -11.30
CA LYS A 5 6.94 -5.07 -11.54
C LYS A 5 6.16 -4.94 -10.25
N ARG A 6 5.73 -3.71 -9.95
CA ARG A 6 4.92 -3.46 -8.77
C ARG A 6 3.94 -2.32 -9.05
N LEU A 7 2.84 -2.33 -8.31
CA LEU A 7 1.86 -1.26 -8.35
C LEU A 7 2.19 -0.30 -7.22
N ILE A 8 2.58 0.92 -7.55
CA ILE A 8 3.03 1.90 -6.58
C ILE A 8 2.04 3.05 -6.52
N CYS A 9 1.58 3.36 -5.30
CA CYS A 9 0.67 4.48 -5.06
C CYS A 9 1.22 5.34 -3.94
N ALA A 10 1.20 6.66 -4.13
CA ALA A 10 1.64 7.60 -3.10
C ALA A 10 0.45 8.47 -2.69
N PHE A 11 0.29 8.67 -1.38
CA PHE A 11 -0.83 9.40 -0.81
C PHE A 11 -0.30 10.53 0.08
N ALA A 12 -0.88 11.72 -0.04
CA ALA A 12 -0.45 12.90 0.70
C ALA A 12 -1.34 13.13 1.92
N PHE A 13 -0.71 13.53 3.02
CA PHE A 13 -1.40 13.80 4.29
C PHE A 13 -0.88 15.09 4.89
N LYS A 14 -1.61 15.63 5.87
CA LYS A 14 -1.28 16.92 6.50
C LYS A 14 -0.08 16.82 7.44
N ASN A 15 0.12 15.66 8.04
CA ASN A 15 1.13 15.50 9.09
C ASN A 15 1.48 14.02 9.26
N TYR A 16 2.40 13.76 10.18
CA TYR A 16 2.89 12.41 10.41
C TYR A 16 1.83 11.51 11.05
N GLU A 17 1.00 12.08 11.92
CA GLU A 17 -0.05 11.32 12.60
C GLU A 17 -1.04 10.74 11.60
N GLU A 18 -1.46 11.54 10.61
CA GLU A 18 -2.37 11.06 9.58
C GLU A 18 -1.70 9.98 8.72
N SER A 19 -0.43 10.21 8.37
CA SER A 19 0.34 9.24 7.61
C SER A 19 0.43 7.91 8.36
N LEU A 20 0.68 7.97 9.66
CA LEU A 20 0.75 6.76 10.49
C LEU A 20 -0.60 6.06 10.55
N ARG A 21 -1.67 6.80 10.73
CA ARG A 21 -3.02 6.23 10.82
C ARG A 21 -3.38 5.52 9.53
N PHE A 22 -3.07 6.14 8.38
CA PHE A 22 -3.30 5.50 7.09
C PHE A 22 -2.44 4.25 6.93
N THR A 23 -1.18 4.31 7.35
CA THR A 23 -0.28 3.15 7.30
C THR A 23 -0.86 2.00 8.10
N ASN A 24 -1.42 2.26 9.28
CA ASN A 24 -2.04 1.22 10.08
C ASN A 24 -3.25 0.61 9.36
N ASN A 25 -4.02 1.43 8.66
CA ASN A 25 -5.16 0.92 7.88
C ASN A 25 -4.69 0.00 6.76
N VAL A 26 -3.59 0.36 6.09
CA VAL A 26 -3.01 -0.48 5.03
C VAL A 26 -2.48 -1.79 5.63
N ALA A 27 -1.85 -1.70 6.80
CA ALA A 27 -1.34 -2.90 7.48
C ALA A 27 -2.48 -3.86 7.83
N ASN A 28 -3.61 -3.33 8.30
CA ASN A 28 -4.77 -4.16 8.60
C ASN A 28 -5.32 -4.82 7.33
N LEU A 29 -5.37 -4.08 6.24
CA LEU A 29 -5.79 -4.64 4.96
C LEU A 29 -4.86 -5.78 4.54
N ALA A 30 -3.54 -5.57 4.68
CA ALA A 30 -2.56 -6.58 4.31
C ALA A 30 -2.76 -7.87 5.10
N GLU A 31 -3.04 -7.75 6.40
CA GLU A 31 -3.29 -8.91 7.23
C GLU A 31 -4.59 -9.63 6.83
N GLU A 32 -5.63 -8.88 6.51
CA GLU A 32 -6.89 -9.46 6.07
C GLU A 32 -6.75 -10.23 4.77
N GLU A 33 -5.96 -9.70 3.85
CA GLU A 33 -5.77 -10.31 2.53
C GLU A 33 -4.64 -11.33 2.52
N ASP A 34 -3.91 -11.46 3.62
CA ASP A 34 -2.72 -12.30 3.71
C ASP A 34 -1.76 -12.01 2.56
N HIS A 35 -1.56 -10.73 2.26
CA HIS A 35 -0.73 -10.26 1.17
C HIS A 35 -0.11 -8.94 1.59
N HIS A 36 1.22 -8.88 1.65
CA HIS A 36 1.92 -7.80 2.35
C HIS A 36 2.69 -6.89 1.39
N PRO A 37 2.38 -5.58 1.39
CA PRO A 37 3.05 -4.62 0.53
C PRO A 37 4.30 -4.07 1.19
N GLU A 38 5.09 -3.36 0.40
CA GLU A 38 6.08 -2.46 0.97
C GLU A 38 5.40 -1.14 1.27
N VAL A 39 5.59 -0.62 2.47
CA VAL A 39 5.01 0.67 2.86
C VAL A 39 6.13 1.58 3.33
N ILE A 40 6.18 2.78 2.75
CA ILE A 40 7.13 3.80 3.19
C ILE A 40 6.33 4.91 3.86
N LEU A 41 6.55 5.05 5.16
CA LEU A 41 5.86 6.05 5.97
C LEU A 41 6.75 7.27 6.13
N GLU A 42 6.24 8.41 5.68
CA GLU A 42 6.95 9.67 5.80
C GLU A 42 6.04 10.72 6.41
N TRP A 43 6.63 11.80 6.88
CA TRP A 43 5.83 12.95 7.28
C TRP A 43 5.05 13.43 6.05
N GLY A 44 3.74 13.38 6.13
CA GLY A 44 2.89 13.90 5.07
C GLY A 44 2.78 13.04 3.81
N ARG A 45 3.35 11.83 3.81
CA ARG A 45 3.22 10.96 2.64
C ARG A 45 3.37 9.50 3.02
N VAL A 46 2.55 8.65 2.38
CA VAL A 46 2.67 7.20 2.50
C VAL A 46 2.75 6.62 1.09
N THR A 47 3.77 5.82 0.83
CA THR A 47 3.94 5.16 -0.45
C THR A 47 3.73 3.67 -0.25
N VAL A 48 2.81 3.09 -1.03
CA VAL A 48 2.46 1.67 -0.90
C VAL A 48 2.76 0.99 -2.23
N SER A 49 3.53 -0.10 -2.15
CA SER A 49 3.89 -0.87 -3.34
C SER A 49 3.39 -2.31 -3.18
N TRP A 50 2.57 -2.75 -4.13
CA TRP A 50 2.03 -4.11 -4.14
C TRP A 50 2.66 -4.94 -5.24
N TRP A 51 3.18 -6.12 -4.89
CA TRP A 51 3.63 -7.10 -5.86
C TRP A 51 3.62 -8.48 -5.18
N SER A 52 3.64 -9.54 -6.00
CA SER A 52 3.63 -10.89 -5.46
C SER A 52 5.06 -11.41 -5.38
N HIS A 53 5.52 -11.62 -4.16
CA HIS A 53 6.92 -11.91 -3.86
C HIS A 53 7.37 -13.23 -4.48
N LYS A 54 6.52 -14.24 -4.45
CA LYS A 54 6.87 -15.57 -4.97
C LYS A 54 7.16 -15.56 -6.46
N ILE A 55 6.36 -14.80 -7.23
CA ILE A 55 6.53 -14.76 -8.68
C ILE A 55 7.34 -13.55 -9.12
N ARG A 56 7.72 -12.69 -8.18
CA ARG A 56 8.51 -11.49 -8.42
C ARG A 56 7.88 -10.62 -9.51
N GLY A 57 6.59 -10.44 -9.42
CA GLY A 57 5.83 -9.67 -10.39
C GLY A 57 4.40 -9.47 -9.93
N LEU A 58 3.52 -9.17 -10.87
CA LEU A 58 2.13 -8.85 -10.56
C LEU A 58 1.22 -10.05 -10.72
N HIS A 59 0.25 -10.15 -9.82
CA HIS A 59 -0.80 -11.14 -9.83
C HIS A 59 -2.12 -10.40 -9.61
N GLN A 60 -3.24 -11.05 -9.90
CA GLN A 60 -4.55 -10.43 -9.75
C GLN A 60 -4.75 -9.83 -8.35
N ASN A 61 -4.25 -10.48 -7.33
CA ASN A 61 -4.37 -10.01 -5.95
C ASN A 61 -3.73 -8.64 -5.73
N ASP A 62 -2.67 -8.33 -6.47
CA ASP A 62 -2.02 -7.04 -6.35
C ASP A 62 -2.93 -5.91 -6.81
N PHE A 63 -3.68 -6.14 -7.90
CA PHE A 63 -4.63 -5.15 -8.41
C PHE A 63 -5.79 -4.97 -7.43
N ILE A 64 -6.27 -6.07 -6.85
CA ILE A 64 -7.33 -6.01 -5.85
C ILE A 64 -6.88 -5.22 -4.62
N CYS A 65 -5.69 -5.51 -4.12
CA CYS A 65 -5.16 -4.83 -2.95
C CYS A 65 -4.89 -3.36 -3.23
N ALA A 66 -4.39 -3.03 -4.43
CA ALA A 66 -4.18 -1.64 -4.82
C ALA A 66 -5.50 -0.88 -4.85
N ALA A 67 -6.56 -1.50 -5.40
CA ALA A 67 -7.89 -0.87 -5.45
C ALA A 67 -8.43 -0.65 -4.05
N LYS A 68 -8.26 -1.61 -3.15
CA LYS A 68 -8.69 -1.48 -1.76
C LYS A 68 -7.90 -0.40 -1.02
N THR A 69 -6.63 -0.26 -1.35
CA THR A 69 -5.80 0.79 -0.77
C THR A 69 -6.33 2.17 -1.19
N ASP A 70 -6.70 2.32 -2.47
CA ASP A 70 -7.30 3.56 -2.95
C ASP A 70 -8.61 3.86 -2.21
N GLU A 71 -9.41 2.84 -1.96
CA GLU A 71 -10.64 2.99 -1.19
C GLU A 71 -10.38 3.48 0.22
N LEU A 72 -9.35 2.93 0.86
CA LEU A 72 -8.97 3.38 2.20
C LEU A 72 -8.63 4.86 2.21
N PHE A 73 -7.93 5.33 1.18
CA PHE A 73 -7.58 6.73 1.08
C PHE A 73 -8.80 7.59 0.83
N ASN A 74 -9.68 7.16 -0.08
CA ASN A 74 -10.87 7.92 -0.43
C ASN A 74 -11.81 8.10 0.77
N ASN A 75 -11.81 7.12 1.69
CA ASN A 75 -12.65 7.16 2.90
C ASN A 75 -11.91 7.67 4.12
N PHE A 76 -10.68 8.12 3.95
CA PHE A 76 -9.86 8.58 5.07
C PHE A 76 -10.24 10.00 5.47
N ASN A 77 -10.38 10.22 6.77
CA ASN A 77 -10.70 11.54 7.32
C ASN A 77 -9.64 12.01 8.29
#